data_711a0feddf35224be36f33dca9e8095c
#
_entry.id   711a0feddf35224be36f33dca9e8095c
#
_cell.length_a   1.000
_cell.length_b   1.000
_cell.length_c   1.000
_cell.angle_alpha   90.00
_cell.angle_beta   90.00
_cell.angle_gamma   90.00
#
_symmetry.space_group_name_H-M   'P 1'
#
loop_
_entity.id
_entity.type
_entity.pdbx_description
1 polymer ?
#
loop_
_entity_poly.entity_id
_entity_poly.type
_entity_poly.pdbx_seq_one_letter_code
_entity_poly.pdbx_strand_id
1 'polypeptide(L)'
;LYSNTTNKIDSFYKEMRKSKKQIKTVKDAIGDLPKIKPIKSINRISHKVEGTFSEHEPRFHNERDIKIFQILAEDIESGRNEFKSIESLKKIYEKYTAKSSSVHKYNVLNWDKPSNTIPAHLHKDGLRHIHPDPTQGRSITVREAARLMTFPDDYVFKGSRTDKFKM
;
A
#
# COMPACT_ATOMS: atom_id res chain seq x y z
N LEU A 1 -20.02 12.00 43.13
CA LEU A 1 -20.37 11.95 41.68
C LEU A 1 -19.17 11.66 40.76
N TYR A 2 -17.96 12.08 41.10
CA TYR A 2 -16.75 11.84 40.27
C TYR A 2 -16.24 10.38 40.32
N SER A 3 -16.40 9.66 41.41
CA SER A 3 -15.90 8.28 41.58
C SER A 3 -16.59 7.27 40.65
N ASN A 4 -17.86 7.46 40.29
CA ASN A 4 -18.60 6.56 39.41
C ASN A 4 -18.18 6.66 37.93
N THR A 5 -17.68 7.83 37.50
CA THR A 5 -17.24 8.04 36.10
C THR A 5 -15.88 7.40 35.88
N THR A 6 -14.97 7.51 36.84
CA THR A 6 -13.64 6.89 36.76
C THR A 6 -13.74 5.37 36.68
N ASN A 7 -14.58 4.75 37.49
CA ASN A 7 -14.81 3.30 37.47
C ASN A 7 -15.39 2.79 36.14
N LYS A 8 -16.25 3.57 35.49
CA LYS A 8 -16.78 3.23 34.16
C LYS A 8 -15.71 3.31 33.05
N ILE A 9 -14.85 4.31 33.14
CA ILE A 9 -13.73 4.50 32.17
C ILE A 9 -12.73 3.35 32.33
N ASP A 10 -12.36 3.00 33.56
CA ASP A 10 -11.44 1.88 33.81
C ASP A 10 -12.03 0.53 33.38
N SER A 11 -13.33 0.31 33.59
CA SER A 11 -14.05 -0.86 33.11
C SER A 11 -14.03 -0.94 31.58
N PHE A 12 -14.28 0.17 30.90
CA PHE A 12 -14.22 0.27 29.42
C PHE A 12 -12.84 -0.07 28.89
N TYR A 13 -11.77 0.51 29.45
CA TYR A 13 -10.40 0.19 29.06
C TYR A 13 -10.01 -1.25 29.35
N LYS A 14 -10.52 -1.84 30.42
CA LYS A 14 -10.32 -3.26 30.76
C LYS A 14 -10.95 -4.17 29.71
N GLU A 15 -12.17 -3.89 29.28
CA GLU A 15 -12.86 -4.65 28.24
C GLU A 15 -12.18 -4.45 26.85
N MET A 16 -11.78 -3.22 26.52
CA MET A 16 -10.99 -2.97 25.31
C MET A 16 -9.69 -3.77 25.27
N ARG A 17 -8.98 -3.88 26.40
CA ARG A 17 -7.75 -4.68 26.49
C ARG A 17 -7.99 -6.17 26.28
N LYS A 18 -9.12 -6.71 26.73
CA LYS A 18 -9.52 -8.11 26.48
C LYS A 18 -9.84 -8.38 25.01
N SER A 19 -10.35 -7.39 24.28
CA SER A 19 -10.69 -7.50 22.88
C SER A 19 -9.50 -7.28 21.93
N LYS A 20 -8.29 -7.04 22.45
CA LYS A 20 -7.07 -6.91 21.63
C LYS A 20 -6.86 -8.18 20.81
N LYS A 21 -6.92 -8.03 19.50
CA LYS A 21 -6.52 -9.06 18.53
C LYS A 21 -5.05 -8.89 18.16
N GLN A 22 -4.45 -9.96 17.69
CA GLN A 22 -3.11 -9.88 17.10
C GLN A 22 -3.10 -8.89 15.93
N ILE A 23 -2.08 -8.04 15.90
CA ILE A 23 -1.89 -7.08 14.81
C ILE A 23 -1.57 -7.87 13.54
N LYS A 24 -2.35 -7.64 12.48
CA LYS A 24 -2.08 -8.20 11.16
C LYS A 24 -1.10 -7.33 10.40
N THR A 25 -0.15 -7.98 9.75
CA THR A 25 0.85 -7.33 8.91
C THR A 25 0.37 -7.22 7.46
N VAL A 26 1.10 -6.45 6.64
CA VAL A 26 0.87 -6.42 5.19
C VAL A 26 1.01 -7.82 4.59
N LYS A 27 1.98 -8.61 5.05
CA LYS A 27 2.18 -10.00 4.60
C LYS A 27 0.97 -10.88 4.88
N ASP A 28 0.38 -10.77 6.08
CA ASP A 28 -0.82 -11.53 6.44
C ASP A 28 -2.04 -11.18 5.56
N ALA A 29 -2.10 -9.95 5.07
CA ALA A 29 -3.23 -9.46 4.31
C ALA A 29 -3.14 -9.75 2.81
N ILE A 30 -1.95 -9.61 2.20
CA ILE A 30 -1.80 -9.64 0.74
C ILE A 30 -0.69 -10.59 0.24
N GLY A 31 0.03 -11.27 1.13
CA GLY A 31 1.18 -12.10 0.76
C GLY A 31 0.82 -13.37 -0.02
N ASP A 32 -0.42 -13.81 0.01
CA ASP A 32 -0.95 -14.98 -0.70
C ASP A 32 -1.54 -14.65 -2.08
N LEU A 33 -1.70 -13.37 -2.42
CA LEU A 33 -2.25 -12.96 -3.70
C LEU A 33 -1.30 -13.29 -4.88
N PRO A 34 -1.85 -13.58 -6.07
CA PRO A 34 -1.04 -13.84 -7.26
C PRO A 34 -0.05 -12.71 -7.56
N LYS A 35 1.17 -13.07 -7.95
CA LYS A 35 2.17 -12.07 -8.31
C LYS A 35 1.81 -11.33 -9.59
N ILE A 36 2.19 -10.07 -9.64
CA ILE A 36 1.97 -9.18 -10.77
C ILE A 36 3.33 -8.67 -11.25
N LYS A 37 3.77 -9.13 -12.42
CA LYS A 37 5.10 -8.79 -12.96
C LYS A 37 5.04 -7.67 -13.98
N PRO A 38 6.03 -6.75 -13.99
CA PRO A 38 6.14 -5.76 -15.04
C PRO A 38 6.43 -6.43 -16.39
N ILE A 39 5.84 -5.88 -17.46
CA ILE A 39 6.07 -6.27 -18.84
C ILE A 39 6.42 -5.02 -19.65
N LYS A 40 6.98 -5.22 -20.86
CA LYS A 40 7.12 -4.10 -21.82
C LYS A 40 5.73 -3.49 -22.06
N SER A 41 5.61 -2.20 -21.82
CA SER A 41 4.32 -1.50 -21.90
C SER A 41 3.70 -1.57 -23.30
N ILE A 42 2.45 -2.06 -23.37
CA ILE A 42 1.65 -2.14 -24.61
C ILE A 42 0.25 -1.61 -24.27
N ASN A 43 -0.26 -0.66 -25.04
CA ASN A 43 -1.62 -0.11 -24.89
C ASN A 43 -1.97 0.31 -23.44
N ARG A 44 -1.03 0.93 -22.74
CA ARG A 44 -1.18 1.32 -21.31
C ARG A 44 -1.37 0.12 -20.37
N ILE A 45 -0.88 -1.05 -20.76
CA ILE A 45 -0.71 -2.21 -19.88
C ILE A 45 0.77 -2.32 -19.57
N SER A 46 1.14 -2.24 -18.31
CA SER A 46 2.54 -2.25 -17.86
C SER A 46 2.89 -3.49 -17.03
N HIS A 47 1.89 -4.28 -16.67
CA HIS A 47 2.06 -5.46 -15.81
C HIS A 47 1.13 -6.59 -16.23
N LYS A 48 1.54 -7.81 -15.91
CA LYS A 48 0.74 -9.03 -16.10
C LYS A 48 0.56 -9.73 -14.76
N VAL A 49 -0.67 -10.13 -14.47
CA VAL A 49 -1.03 -10.92 -13.28
C VAL A 49 -0.72 -12.39 -13.55
N GLU A 50 -0.10 -13.07 -12.60
CA GLU A 50 0.09 -14.52 -12.64
C GLU A 50 -1.15 -15.21 -12.05
N GLY A 51 -2.16 -15.46 -12.87
CA GLY A 51 -3.45 -16.03 -12.47
C GLY A 51 -4.61 -15.04 -12.56
N THR A 52 -5.75 -15.45 -12.00
CA THR A 52 -6.96 -14.63 -11.96
C THR A 52 -7.42 -14.44 -10.52
N PHE A 53 -7.63 -13.21 -10.12
CA PHE A 53 -8.23 -12.87 -8.82
C PHE A 53 -9.07 -11.61 -8.98
N SER A 54 -10.27 -11.59 -8.41
CA SER A 54 -11.19 -10.45 -8.55
C SER A 54 -10.55 -9.16 -8.02
N GLU A 55 -10.63 -8.08 -8.79
CA GLU A 55 -10.14 -6.74 -8.44
C GLU A 55 -8.61 -6.66 -8.20
N HIS A 56 -7.87 -7.67 -8.62
CA HIS A 56 -6.41 -7.74 -8.47
C HIS A 56 -5.66 -7.29 -9.74
N GLU A 57 -6.17 -6.28 -10.41
CA GLU A 57 -5.55 -5.69 -11.61
C GLU A 57 -4.67 -4.49 -11.24
N PRO A 58 -3.42 -4.46 -11.72
CA PRO A 58 -2.50 -3.36 -11.44
C PRO A 58 -2.90 -2.10 -12.20
N ARG A 59 -2.59 -0.94 -11.66
CA ARG A 59 -2.64 0.32 -12.40
C ARG A 59 -1.53 0.36 -13.44
N PHE A 60 -1.72 1.18 -14.48
CA PHE A 60 -0.64 1.50 -15.39
C PHE A 60 0.43 2.33 -14.67
N HIS A 61 1.69 1.90 -14.79
CA HIS A 61 2.87 2.66 -14.42
C HIS A 61 3.81 2.74 -15.63
N ASN A 62 4.42 3.90 -15.86
CA ASN A 62 5.46 4.02 -16.87
C ASN A 62 6.76 3.36 -16.39
N GLU A 63 7.69 3.08 -17.29
CA GLU A 63 8.94 2.39 -17.00
C GLU A 63 9.78 3.09 -15.91
N ARG A 64 9.79 4.42 -15.92
CA ARG A 64 10.47 5.23 -14.90
C ARG A 64 9.90 4.98 -13.50
N ASP A 65 8.57 5.00 -13.36
CA ASP A 65 7.92 4.81 -12.07
C ASP A 65 8.10 3.37 -11.58
N ILE A 66 8.02 2.37 -12.47
CA ILE A 66 8.35 0.98 -12.17
C ILE A 66 9.76 0.88 -11.59
N LYS A 67 10.74 1.49 -12.25
CA LYS A 67 12.14 1.49 -11.80
C LYS A 67 12.32 2.12 -10.42
N ILE A 68 11.67 3.25 -10.16
CA ILE A 68 11.71 3.90 -8.84
C ILE A 68 11.10 2.98 -7.77
N PHE A 69 9.95 2.36 -8.04
CA PHE A 69 9.30 1.47 -7.08
C PHE A 69 10.15 0.24 -6.75
N GLN A 70 10.80 -0.35 -7.76
CA GLN A 70 11.73 -1.45 -7.57
C GLN A 70 12.89 -1.06 -6.66
N ILE A 71 13.55 0.07 -6.94
CA ILE A 71 14.66 0.58 -6.13
C ILE A 71 14.24 0.81 -4.68
N LEU A 72 13.09 1.45 -4.46
CA LEU A 72 12.61 1.76 -3.11
C LEU A 72 12.19 0.50 -2.33
N ALA A 73 11.55 -0.46 -3.00
CA ALA A 73 11.16 -1.72 -2.37
C ALA A 73 12.40 -2.58 -2.05
N GLU A 74 13.38 -2.66 -2.95
CA GLU A 74 14.63 -3.38 -2.75
C GLU A 74 15.47 -2.76 -1.61
N ASP A 75 15.46 -1.44 -1.46
CA ASP A 75 16.13 -0.75 -0.37
C ASP A 75 15.62 -1.17 1.01
N ILE A 76 14.30 -1.34 1.12
CA ILE A 76 13.66 -1.82 2.36
C ILE A 76 13.91 -3.32 2.55
N GLU A 77 13.72 -4.13 1.53
CA GLU A 77 13.88 -5.59 1.60
C GLU A 77 15.31 -5.99 1.95
N SER A 78 16.29 -5.31 1.36
CA SER A 78 17.72 -5.55 1.66
C SER A 78 18.19 -4.98 3.00
N GLY A 79 17.37 -4.16 3.66
CA GLY A 79 17.71 -3.51 4.92
C GLY A 79 18.69 -2.34 4.80
N ARG A 80 19.07 -1.92 3.58
CA ARG A 80 19.97 -0.75 3.38
C ARG A 80 19.37 0.53 3.93
N ASN A 81 18.06 0.75 3.65
CA ASN A 81 17.31 1.89 4.17
C ASN A 81 17.90 3.27 3.81
N GLU A 82 18.46 3.40 2.62
CA GLU A 82 19.05 4.64 2.10
C GLU A 82 17.97 5.73 1.84
N PHE A 83 16.74 5.30 1.49
CA PHE A 83 15.63 6.19 1.16
C PHE A 83 14.62 6.37 2.30
N LYS A 84 15.09 6.42 3.55
CA LYS A 84 14.23 6.66 4.73
C LYS A 84 13.90 8.13 4.96
N SER A 85 14.80 9.05 4.60
CA SER A 85 14.59 10.47 4.85
C SER A 85 13.73 11.12 3.76
N ILE A 86 13.06 12.21 4.13
CA ILE A 86 12.31 13.03 3.17
C ILE A 86 13.22 13.55 2.06
N GLU A 87 14.44 13.93 2.41
CA GLU A 87 15.44 14.46 1.49
C GLU A 87 15.87 13.40 0.47
N SER A 88 16.15 12.16 0.92
CA SER A 88 16.54 11.08 0.01
C SER A 88 15.40 10.69 -0.95
N LEU A 89 14.14 10.69 -0.46
CA LEU A 89 12.97 10.45 -1.29
C LEU A 89 12.71 11.59 -2.30
N LYS A 90 13.02 12.83 -1.97
CA LYS A 90 12.99 13.95 -2.91
C LYS A 90 14.09 13.82 -3.96
N LYS A 91 15.31 13.50 -3.55
CA LYS A 91 16.44 13.30 -4.47
C LYS A 91 16.20 12.22 -5.50
N ILE A 92 15.63 11.06 -5.12
CA ILE A 92 15.29 10.03 -6.08
C ILE A 92 14.20 10.49 -7.05
N TYR A 93 13.19 11.23 -6.57
CA TYR A 93 12.17 11.83 -7.43
C TYR A 93 12.80 12.79 -8.44
N GLU A 94 13.64 13.73 -8.03
CA GLU A 94 14.32 14.70 -8.88
C GLU A 94 15.23 14.01 -9.90
N LYS A 95 16.01 13.02 -9.47
CA LYS A 95 16.91 12.25 -10.34
C LYS A 95 16.17 11.61 -11.52
N TYR A 96 15.00 11.05 -11.29
CA TYR A 96 14.27 10.29 -12.32
C TYR A 96 13.23 11.11 -13.07
N THR A 97 12.74 12.22 -12.52
CA THR A 97 11.69 13.04 -13.16
C THR A 97 12.17 14.37 -13.70
N ALA A 98 13.40 14.79 -13.35
CA ALA A 98 13.93 16.14 -13.59
C ALA A 98 13.01 17.26 -13.04
N LYS A 99 12.21 16.97 -12.00
CA LYS A 99 11.29 17.90 -11.37
C LYS A 99 11.53 17.93 -9.87
N SER A 100 11.51 19.12 -9.28
CA SER A 100 11.52 19.27 -7.81
C SER A 100 10.13 19.07 -7.22
N SER A 101 10.08 18.70 -5.93
CA SER A 101 8.84 18.60 -5.17
C SER A 101 9.06 19.10 -3.74
N SER A 102 8.16 19.93 -3.24
CA SER A 102 8.17 20.39 -1.85
C SER A 102 7.92 19.26 -0.84
N VAL A 103 7.22 18.20 -1.26
CA VAL A 103 6.90 17.03 -0.44
C VAL A 103 7.42 15.74 -1.08
N HIS A 104 7.81 14.78 -0.24
CA HIS A 104 8.09 13.42 -0.76
C HIS A 104 6.78 12.75 -1.21
N LYS A 105 6.86 11.96 -2.28
CA LYS A 105 5.68 11.34 -2.90
C LYS A 105 5.59 9.83 -2.66
N TYR A 106 6.69 9.21 -2.27
CA TYR A 106 6.80 7.75 -2.20
C TYR A 106 6.68 7.22 -0.77
N ASN A 107 5.97 6.12 -0.63
CA ASN A 107 5.99 5.28 0.55
C ASN A 107 5.78 3.83 0.13
N VAL A 108 6.72 2.96 0.50
CA VAL A 108 6.64 1.52 0.28
C VAL A 108 6.04 0.88 1.52
N LEU A 109 5.09 -0.02 1.34
CA LEU A 109 4.57 -0.85 2.42
C LEU A 109 5.67 -1.78 2.94
N ASN A 110 5.56 -2.21 4.18
CA ASN A 110 6.51 -3.15 4.79
C ASN A 110 5.78 -4.45 5.11
N TRP A 111 6.35 -5.59 4.66
CA TRP A 111 5.77 -6.91 4.87
C TRP A 111 5.44 -7.22 6.33
N ASP A 112 6.34 -6.87 7.24
CA ASP A 112 6.29 -7.26 8.65
C ASP A 112 5.60 -6.22 9.55
N LYS A 113 4.99 -5.19 8.95
CA LYS A 113 4.28 -4.13 9.68
C LYS A 113 2.82 -4.03 9.23
N PRO A 114 1.94 -3.46 10.08
CA PRO A 114 0.63 -3.03 9.63
C PRO A 114 0.75 -2.02 8.50
N SER A 115 -0.24 -2.00 7.61
CA SER A 115 -0.33 -0.94 6.60
C SER A 115 -0.57 0.42 7.27
N ASN A 116 -0.01 1.47 6.68
CA ASN A 116 -0.49 2.82 6.95
C ASN A 116 -1.94 2.99 6.44
N THR A 117 -2.63 3.99 6.95
CA THR A 117 -4.01 4.31 6.58
C THR A 117 -4.14 4.48 5.07
N ILE A 118 -5.11 3.79 4.48
CA ILE A 118 -5.46 3.92 3.07
C ILE A 118 -6.53 5.00 2.94
N PRO A 119 -6.21 6.14 2.28
CA PRO A 119 -7.16 7.22 2.12
C PRO A 119 -8.17 6.92 1.01
N ALA A 120 -9.36 7.53 1.08
CA ALA A 120 -10.39 7.48 0.04
C ALA A 120 -9.93 7.99 -1.35
N HIS A 121 -8.74 8.56 -1.45
CA HIS A 121 -8.16 9.10 -2.68
C HIS A 121 -7.00 8.26 -3.23
N LEU A 122 -7.02 6.94 -3.05
CA LEU A 122 -5.97 6.05 -3.53
C LEU A 122 -5.68 6.23 -5.04
N HIS A 123 -6.69 6.64 -5.82
CA HIS A 123 -6.52 6.96 -7.25
C HIS A 123 -5.55 8.12 -7.51
N LYS A 124 -5.39 9.06 -6.58
CA LYS A 124 -4.42 10.17 -6.63
C LYS A 124 -3.13 9.85 -5.89
N ASP A 125 -3.23 9.17 -4.76
CA ASP A 125 -2.14 8.95 -3.81
C ASP A 125 -1.49 7.56 -3.90
N GLY A 126 -1.63 6.87 -5.04
CA GLY A 126 -1.09 5.52 -5.23
C GLY A 126 0.42 5.39 -4.99
N LEU A 127 1.18 6.46 -5.14
CA LEU A 127 2.61 6.50 -4.84
C LEU A 127 2.93 6.33 -3.34
N ARG A 128 1.95 6.51 -2.48
CA ARG A 128 2.07 6.34 -1.04
C ARG A 128 1.78 4.91 -0.56
N HIS A 129 1.41 4.03 -1.48
CA HIS A 129 1.12 2.62 -1.22
C HIS A 129 1.78 1.76 -2.29
N ILE A 130 3.12 1.78 -2.31
CA ILE A 130 3.93 0.96 -3.22
C ILE A 130 4.00 -0.45 -2.64
N HIS A 131 3.81 -1.46 -3.50
CA HIS A 131 3.89 -2.87 -3.12
C HIS A 131 5.30 -3.22 -2.61
N PRO A 132 5.44 -3.97 -1.52
CA PRO A 132 6.73 -4.22 -0.88
C PRO A 132 7.64 -5.21 -1.63
N ASP A 133 7.10 -6.03 -2.55
CA ASP A 133 7.89 -6.94 -3.38
C ASP A 133 8.56 -6.15 -4.53
N PRO A 134 9.90 -6.01 -4.55
CA PRO A 134 10.61 -5.24 -5.57
C PRO A 134 10.45 -5.81 -6.98
N THR A 135 10.18 -7.11 -7.11
CA THR A 135 9.99 -7.75 -8.41
C THR A 135 8.72 -7.28 -9.13
N GLN A 136 7.79 -6.69 -8.39
CA GLN A 136 6.51 -6.25 -8.92
C GLN A 136 6.50 -4.77 -9.35
N GLY A 137 7.30 -3.89 -8.77
CA GLY A 137 7.51 -2.50 -9.19
C GLY A 137 6.22 -1.69 -9.43
N ARG A 138 5.26 -1.71 -8.51
CA ARG A 138 3.91 -1.13 -8.68
C ARG A 138 3.31 -0.58 -7.40
N SER A 139 2.24 0.20 -7.51
CA SER A 139 1.35 0.47 -6.38
C SER A 139 0.39 -0.69 -6.15
N ILE A 140 -0.26 -0.72 -4.97
CA ILE A 140 -1.25 -1.74 -4.63
C ILE A 140 -2.47 -1.70 -5.55
N THR A 141 -3.13 -2.86 -5.69
CA THR A 141 -4.40 -3.02 -6.42
C THR A 141 -5.60 -2.68 -5.54
N VAL A 142 -6.81 -2.67 -6.14
CA VAL A 142 -8.07 -2.51 -5.39
C VAL A 142 -8.24 -3.65 -4.39
N ARG A 143 -7.97 -4.90 -4.78
CA ARG A 143 -8.09 -6.06 -3.90
C ARG A 143 -7.11 -6.00 -2.73
N GLU A 144 -5.87 -5.61 -2.98
CA GLU A 144 -4.87 -5.43 -1.91
C GLU A 144 -5.30 -4.34 -0.93
N ALA A 145 -5.76 -3.20 -1.43
CA ALA A 145 -6.28 -2.14 -0.58
C ALA A 145 -7.48 -2.61 0.24
N ALA A 146 -8.42 -3.34 -0.37
CA ALA A 146 -9.58 -3.91 0.32
C ALA A 146 -9.17 -4.85 1.47
N ARG A 147 -8.26 -5.79 1.22
CA ARG A 147 -7.77 -6.71 2.26
C ARG A 147 -7.02 -5.99 3.39
N LEU A 148 -6.20 -4.97 3.07
CA LEU A 148 -5.56 -4.13 4.07
C LEU A 148 -6.56 -3.34 4.92
N MET A 149 -7.74 -3.04 4.37
CA MET A 149 -8.88 -2.44 5.07
C MET A 149 -9.85 -3.47 5.68
N THR A 150 -9.48 -4.75 5.66
CA THR A 150 -10.25 -5.88 6.21
C THR A 150 -11.57 -6.21 5.50
N PHE A 151 -11.74 -5.81 4.24
CA PHE A 151 -12.85 -6.28 3.42
C PHE A 151 -12.65 -7.75 3.05
N PRO A 152 -13.73 -8.56 3.03
CA PRO A 152 -13.67 -9.95 2.60
C PRO A 152 -13.47 -10.05 1.07
N ASP A 153 -12.97 -11.21 0.61
CA ASP A 153 -12.64 -11.41 -0.81
C ASP A 153 -13.84 -11.50 -1.75
N ASP A 154 -15.00 -11.83 -1.21
CA ASP A 154 -16.28 -11.86 -1.93
C ASP A 154 -16.93 -10.47 -2.06
N TYR A 155 -16.36 -9.45 -1.42
CA TYR A 155 -16.87 -8.09 -1.57
C TYR A 155 -16.61 -7.58 -2.99
N VAL A 156 -17.70 -7.18 -3.66
CA VAL A 156 -17.68 -6.68 -5.05
C VAL A 156 -17.74 -5.17 -5.07
N PHE A 157 -16.69 -4.54 -5.60
CA PHE A 157 -16.67 -3.10 -5.83
C PHE A 157 -17.40 -2.76 -7.14
N LYS A 158 -18.38 -1.87 -7.08
CA LYS A 158 -19.12 -1.39 -8.25
C LYS A 158 -18.44 -0.17 -8.87
N GLY A 159 -18.71 0.09 -10.15
CA GLY A 159 -18.24 1.25 -10.88
C GLY A 159 -17.04 0.97 -11.79
N SER A 160 -16.53 2.03 -12.39
CA SER A 160 -15.35 1.96 -13.25
C SER A 160 -14.09 1.62 -12.43
N ARG A 161 -13.02 1.19 -13.10
CA ARG A 161 -11.73 0.95 -12.44
C ARG A 161 -11.26 2.14 -11.60
N THR A 162 -11.44 3.37 -12.10
CA THR A 162 -11.07 4.59 -11.36
C THR A 162 -11.94 4.77 -10.12
N ASP A 163 -13.24 4.46 -10.21
CA ASP A 163 -14.15 4.60 -9.08
C ASP A 163 -13.82 3.61 -7.95
N LYS A 164 -13.42 2.39 -8.30
CA LYS A 164 -12.97 1.39 -7.33
C LYS A 164 -11.74 1.82 -6.52
N PHE A 165 -10.91 2.71 -7.04
CA PHE A 165 -9.79 3.33 -6.30
C PHE A 165 -10.18 4.59 -5.52
N LYS A 166 -11.43 5.00 -5.55
CA LYS A 166 -11.99 6.12 -4.74
C LYS A 166 -12.66 5.65 -3.45
N MET A 167 -12.36 4.46 -3.00
CA MET A 167 -12.93 3.83 -1.80
C MET A 167 -13.13 4.78 -0.64
#